data_f1af1f8078c5e5ff09b487a3bfcf46af
#
_entry.id   f1af1f8078c5e5ff09b487a3bfcf46af
#
_cell.length_a   1.000
_cell.length_b   1.000
_cell.length_c   1.000
_cell.angle_alpha   90.00
_cell.angle_beta   90.00
_cell.angle_gamma   90.00
#
_symmetry.space_group_name_H-M   'P 1'
#
loop_
_entity.id
_entity.type
_entity.pdbx_description
1 polymer ?
#
loop_
_entity_poly.entity_id
_entity_poly.type
_entity_poly.pdbx_seq_one_letter_code
_entity_poly.pdbx_strand_id
1 'polypeptide(L)'
;VAILLGMALGGAFMSSVRAVAILVLGISTIIAAVAIPVALVGTFGIMLAAGFSINFLTLFGLILAIGIVVDDVILVVENVERIMNEEPDLTIPQVVKQAMLQLIGPIIATTLVLVAVFVPVSMMPGLTGSIYRQFALTISFAVMISSLNAMT
;
A
#
# COMPACT_ATOMS: atom_id res chain seq x y z
N VAL A 1 -12.58 25.92 -39.89
CA VAL A 1 -11.36 25.11 -39.93
C VAL A 1 -10.67 25.12 -38.56
N ALA A 2 -10.37 26.29 -37.94
CA ALA A 2 -9.69 26.38 -36.63
C ALA A 2 -10.46 25.69 -35.50
N ILE A 3 -11.80 25.81 -35.45
CA ILE A 3 -12.63 25.14 -34.42
C ILE A 3 -12.61 23.62 -34.60
N LEU A 4 -12.71 23.13 -35.82
CA LEU A 4 -12.64 21.68 -36.09
C LEU A 4 -11.26 21.10 -35.75
N LEU A 5 -10.19 21.84 -36.06
CA LEU A 5 -8.83 21.46 -35.70
C LEU A 5 -8.64 21.42 -34.16
N GLY A 6 -9.17 22.44 -33.46
CA GLY A 6 -9.15 22.48 -31.99
C GLY A 6 -9.92 21.32 -31.35
N MET A 7 -11.08 20.95 -31.90
CA MET A 7 -11.86 19.80 -31.43
C MET A 7 -11.15 18.46 -31.71
N ALA A 8 -10.52 18.32 -32.89
CA ALA A 8 -9.78 17.13 -33.25
C ALA A 8 -8.53 16.95 -32.38
N LEU A 9 -7.76 18.01 -32.15
CA LEU A 9 -6.58 17.99 -31.26
C LEU A 9 -6.97 17.77 -29.79
N GLY A 10 -8.05 18.42 -29.33
CA GLY A 10 -8.59 18.20 -27.99
C GLY A 10 -9.09 16.77 -27.79
N GLY A 11 -9.77 16.20 -28.79
CA GLY A 11 -10.21 14.80 -28.74
C GLY A 11 -9.05 13.80 -28.72
N ALA A 12 -8.01 14.02 -29.53
CA ALA A 12 -6.81 13.19 -29.54
C ALA A 12 -6.03 13.29 -28.20
N PHE A 13 -5.90 14.49 -27.66
CA PHE A 13 -5.28 14.71 -26.34
C PHE A 13 -6.05 14.00 -25.24
N MET A 14 -7.38 14.15 -25.20
CA MET A 14 -8.23 13.46 -24.22
C MET A 14 -8.17 11.93 -24.33
N SER A 15 -8.05 11.39 -25.56
CA SER A 15 -7.90 9.95 -25.75
C SER A 15 -6.55 9.44 -25.23
N SER A 16 -5.48 10.20 -25.43
CA SER A 16 -4.14 9.86 -24.92
C SER A 16 -4.11 9.90 -23.40
N VAL A 17 -4.70 10.92 -22.79
CA VAL A 17 -4.80 11.02 -21.31
C VAL A 17 -5.60 9.85 -20.74
N ARG A 18 -6.71 9.47 -21.37
CA ARG A 18 -7.49 8.28 -20.93
C ARG A 18 -6.71 6.98 -21.08
N ALA A 19 -5.96 6.80 -22.16
CA ALA A 19 -5.14 5.62 -22.37
C ALA A 19 -4.05 5.50 -21.29
N VAL A 20 -3.37 6.60 -20.97
CA VAL A 20 -2.37 6.65 -19.90
C VAL A 20 -3.02 6.36 -18.54
N ALA A 21 -4.15 6.97 -18.22
CA ALA A 21 -4.87 6.72 -16.98
C ALA A 21 -5.28 5.25 -16.81
N ILE A 22 -5.80 4.63 -17.88
CA ILE A 22 -6.18 3.20 -17.87
C ILE A 22 -4.93 2.32 -17.65
N LEU A 23 -3.83 2.66 -18.29
CA LEU A 23 -2.57 1.90 -18.16
C LEU A 23 -1.99 2.01 -16.75
N VAL A 24 -2.00 3.19 -16.16
CA VAL A 24 -1.55 3.43 -14.79
C VAL A 24 -2.44 2.72 -13.78
N LEU A 25 -3.76 2.83 -13.90
CA LEU A 25 -4.71 2.10 -13.05
C LEU A 25 -4.52 0.58 -13.19
N GLY A 26 -4.27 0.07 -14.40
CA GLY A 26 -4.00 -1.35 -14.62
C GLY A 26 -2.71 -1.80 -13.93
N ILE A 27 -1.63 -1.04 -14.03
CA ILE A 27 -0.35 -1.35 -13.36
C ILE A 27 -0.52 -1.30 -11.84
N SER A 28 -1.17 -0.26 -11.30
CA SER A 28 -1.43 -0.14 -9.87
C SER A 28 -2.20 -1.34 -9.32
N THR A 29 -3.21 -1.78 -10.07
CA THR A 29 -4.02 -2.94 -9.70
C THR A 29 -3.20 -4.24 -9.68
N ILE A 30 -2.30 -4.43 -10.65
CA ILE A 30 -1.42 -5.62 -10.70
C ILE A 30 -0.43 -5.60 -9.54
N ILE A 31 0.18 -4.46 -9.24
CA ILE A 31 1.11 -4.32 -8.11
C ILE A 31 0.39 -4.63 -6.79
N ALA A 32 -0.80 -4.06 -6.56
CA ALA A 32 -1.61 -4.36 -5.38
C ALA A 32 -2.00 -5.83 -5.31
N ALA A 33 -2.38 -6.43 -6.44
CA ALA A 33 -2.76 -7.84 -6.53
C ALA A 33 -1.61 -8.81 -6.17
N VAL A 34 -0.35 -8.39 -6.34
CA VAL A 34 0.83 -9.16 -5.91
C VAL A 34 1.21 -8.83 -4.47
N ALA A 35 1.19 -7.56 -4.08
CA ALA A 35 1.57 -7.11 -2.74
C ALA A 35 0.69 -7.70 -1.64
N ILE A 36 -0.63 -7.80 -1.87
CA ILE A 36 -1.58 -8.37 -0.91
C ILE A 36 -1.25 -9.83 -0.55
N PRO A 37 -1.13 -10.77 -1.51
CA PRO A 37 -0.76 -12.14 -1.20
C PRO A 37 0.59 -12.26 -0.48
N VAL A 38 1.59 -11.47 -0.86
CA VAL A 38 2.91 -11.47 -0.21
C VAL A 38 2.79 -11.04 1.26
N ALA A 39 2.10 -9.95 1.54
CA ALA A 39 1.88 -9.46 2.89
C ALA A 39 1.07 -10.47 3.73
N LEU A 40 0.03 -11.09 3.17
CA LEU A 40 -0.77 -12.10 3.83
C LEU A 40 0.03 -13.35 4.16
N VAL A 41 0.75 -13.92 3.20
CA VAL A 41 1.59 -15.12 3.41
C VAL A 41 2.66 -14.84 4.45
N GLY A 42 3.32 -13.67 4.40
CA GLY A 42 4.28 -13.25 5.40
C GLY A 42 3.66 -13.15 6.80
N THR A 43 2.47 -12.55 6.90
CA THR A 43 1.75 -12.42 8.18
C THR A 43 1.33 -13.79 8.72
N PHE A 44 0.80 -14.69 7.89
CA PHE A 44 0.49 -16.07 8.29
C PHE A 44 1.73 -16.83 8.75
N GLY A 45 2.87 -16.64 8.08
CA GLY A 45 4.15 -17.22 8.49
C GLY A 45 4.56 -16.80 9.89
N ILE A 46 4.46 -15.50 10.21
CA ILE A 46 4.76 -14.99 11.57
C ILE A 46 3.73 -15.48 12.59
N MET A 47 2.44 -15.48 12.25
CA MET A 47 1.39 -15.98 13.13
C MET A 47 1.63 -17.46 13.50
N LEU A 48 2.02 -18.27 12.51
CA LEU A 48 2.36 -19.68 12.73
C LEU A 48 3.57 -19.82 13.64
N ALA A 49 4.64 -19.05 13.41
CA ALA A 49 5.83 -19.06 14.24
C ALA A 49 5.57 -18.56 15.68
N ALA A 50 4.64 -17.63 15.86
CA ALA A 50 4.20 -17.12 17.16
C ALA A 50 3.18 -18.03 17.86
N GLY A 51 2.74 -19.12 17.24
CA GLY A 51 1.74 -20.05 17.81
C GLY A 51 0.33 -19.45 17.88
N PHE A 52 0.01 -18.49 17.01
CA PHE A 52 -1.33 -17.89 16.95
C PHE A 52 -2.32 -18.80 16.22
N SER A 53 -3.52 -18.86 16.75
CA SER A 53 -4.63 -19.58 16.12
C SER A 53 -5.34 -18.69 15.11
N ILE A 54 -5.77 -19.27 13.99
CA ILE A 54 -6.67 -18.61 13.06
C ILE A 54 -8.07 -18.62 13.67
N ASN A 55 -8.57 -17.44 13.99
CA ASN A 55 -9.91 -17.22 14.54
C ASN A 55 -10.56 -16.00 13.88
N PHE A 56 -11.83 -15.76 14.20
CA PHE A 56 -12.59 -14.64 13.62
C PHE A 56 -11.87 -13.29 13.81
N LEU A 57 -11.27 -13.09 14.97
CA LEU A 57 -10.63 -11.83 15.30
C LEU A 57 -9.31 -11.62 14.52
N THR A 58 -8.50 -12.68 14.38
CA THR A 58 -7.28 -12.63 13.58
C THR A 58 -7.56 -12.47 12.09
N LEU A 59 -8.63 -13.12 11.58
CA LEU A 59 -9.09 -12.91 10.20
C LEU A 59 -9.59 -11.49 9.98
N PHE A 60 -10.31 -10.92 10.94
CA PHE A 60 -10.74 -9.53 10.88
C PHE A 60 -9.56 -8.56 10.88
N GLY A 61 -8.54 -8.84 11.71
CA GLY A 61 -7.27 -8.10 11.71
C GLY A 61 -6.57 -8.16 10.36
N LEU A 62 -6.54 -9.32 9.72
CA LEU A 62 -5.97 -9.48 8.38
C LEU A 62 -6.74 -8.69 7.32
N ILE A 63 -8.08 -8.67 7.37
CA ILE A 63 -8.91 -7.89 6.44
C ILE A 63 -8.61 -6.38 6.59
N LEU A 64 -8.51 -5.88 7.83
CA LEU A 64 -8.12 -4.50 8.08
C LEU A 64 -6.71 -4.21 7.56
N ALA A 65 -5.79 -5.13 7.79
CA ALA A 65 -4.41 -4.99 7.32
C ALA A 65 -4.32 -4.95 5.79
N ILE A 66 -5.15 -5.70 5.06
CA ILE A 66 -5.23 -5.62 3.59
C ILE A 66 -5.55 -4.20 3.14
N GLY A 67 -6.50 -3.52 3.79
CA GLY A 67 -6.83 -2.13 3.48
C GLY A 67 -5.60 -1.21 3.60
N ILE A 68 -4.86 -1.34 4.69
CA ILE A 68 -3.65 -0.54 4.95
C ILE A 68 -2.54 -0.87 3.92
N VAL A 69 -2.35 -2.15 3.59
CA VAL A 69 -1.38 -2.60 2.57
C VAL A 69 -1.68 -2.00 1.20
N VAL A 70 -2.96 -1.95 0.83
CA VAL A 70 -3.40 -1.38 -0.45
C VAL A 70 -3.13 0.12 -0.50
N ASP A 71 -3.36 0.84 0.60
CA ASP A 71 -3.09 2.27 0.69
C ASP A 71 -1.61 2.60 0.49
N ASP A 72 -0.69 1.84 1.10
CA ASP A 72 0.75 2.00 0.90
C ASP A 72 1.15 1.84 -0.57
N VAL A 73 0.61 0.81 -1.24
CA VAL A 73 0.88 0.53 -2.66
C VAL A 73 0.34 1.65 -3.55
N ILE A 74 -0.88 2.12 -3.30
CA ILE A 74 -1.50 3.21 -4.07
C ILE A 74 -0.65 4.48 -3.94
N LEU A 75 -0.21 4.80 -2.73
CA LEU A 75 0.63 5.97 -2.45
C LEU A 75 1.94 5.95 -3.25
N VAL A 76 2.59 4.79 -3.33
CA VAL A 76 3.83 4.62 -4.11
C VAL A 76 3.58 4.85 -5.59
N VAL A 77 2.55 4.21 -6.15
CA VAL A 77 2.24 4.31 -7.57
C VAL A 77 1.83 5.75 -7.96
N GLU A 78 1.00 6.39 -7.16
CA GLU A 78 0.57 7.78 -7.37
C GLU A 78 1.76 8.75 -7.36
N ASN A 79 2.70 8.56 -6.43
CA ASN A 79 3.88 9.41 -6.34
C ASN A 79 4.84 9.20 -7.53
N VAL A 80 5.02 7.95 -7.97
CA VAL A 80 5.79 7.63 -9.18
C VAL A 80 5.16 8.30 -10.40
N GLU A 81 3.84 8.18 -10.58
CA GLU A 81 3.12 8.82 -11.68
C GLU A 81 3.27 10.34 -11.65
N ARG A 82 3.15 10.96 -10.47
CA ARG A 82 3.31 12.40 -10.29
C ARG A 82 4.70 12.86 -10.75
N ILE A 83 5.76 12.18 -10.31
CA ILE A 83 7.14 12.54 -10.68
C ILE A 83 7.38 12.34 -12.18
N MET A 84 6.85 11.27 -12.77
CA MET A 84 6.93 11.05 -14.22
C MET A 84 6.29 12.18 -15.03
N ASN A 85 5.20 12.75 -14.53
CA ASN A 85 4.52 13.87 -15.19
C ASN A 85 5.22 15.22 -14.96
N GLU A 86 5.82 15.42 -13.77
CA GLU A 86 6.52 16.66 -13.43
C GLU A 86 7.93 16.73 -14.07
N GLU A 87 8.61 15.61 -14.20
CA GLU A 87 9.99 15.51 -14.68
C GLU A 87 10.11 14.45 -15.80
N PRO A 88 9.60 14.72 -17.02
CA PRO A 88 9.54 13.75 -18.11
C PRO A 88 10.91 13.34 -18.66
N ASP A 89 11.97 14.07 -18.34
CA ASP A 89 13.34 13.78 -18.77
C ASP A 89 14.04 12.71 -17.91
N LEU A 90 13.44 12.34 -16.77
CA LEU A 90 14.01 11.32 -15.89
C LEU A 90 13.78 9.91 -16.43
N THR A 91 14.77 9.06 -16.24
CA THR A 91 14.63 7.62 -16.50
C THR A 91 13.79 6.96 -15.42
N ILE A 92 13.08 5.87 -15.75
CA ILE A 92 12.23 5.12 -14.80
C ILE A 92 12.93 4.80 -13.48
N PRO A 93 14.18 4.29 -13.45
CA PRO A 93 14.88 4.04 -12.20
C PRO A 93 15.12 5.29 -11.34
N GLN A 94 15.34 6.45 -11.98
CA GLN A 94 15.51 7.73 -11.27
C GLN A 94 14.19 8.20 -10.67
N VAL A 95 13.10 8.09 -11.41
CA VAL A 95 11.74 8.41 -10.92
C VAL A 95 11.40 7.56 -9.69
N VAL A 96 11.58 6.24 -9.79
CA VAL A 96 11.29 5.32 -8.67
C VAL A 96 12.16 5.65 -7.45
N LYS A 97 13.45 5.90 -7.65
CA LYS A 97 14.35 6.30 -6.56
C LYS A 97 13.89 7.59 -5.87
N GLN A 98 13.49 8.60 -6.66
CA GLN A 98 13.03 9.88 -6.15
C GLN A 98 11.68 9.72 -5.40
N ALA A 99 10.75 8.94 -5.96
CA ALA A 99 9.49 8.62 -5.30
C ALA A 99 9.72 7.94 -3.95
N MET A 100 10.57 6.94 -3.89
CA MET A 100 10.88 6.23 -2.66
C MET A 100 11.53 7.13 -1.60
N LEU A 101 12.47 8.02 -1.99
CA LEU A 101 13.07 8.97 -1.06
C LEU A 101 12.04 9.91 -0.41
N GLN A 102 10.99 10.26 -1.14
CA GLN A 102 9.90 11.10 -0.62
C GLN A 102 8.94 10.32 0.29
N LEU A 103 8.74 9.01 0.03
CA LEU A 103 7.73 8.19 0.70
C LEU A 103 8.24 7.42 1.92
N ILE A 104 9.54 7.13 2.02
CA ILE A 104 10.12 6.40 3.15
C ILE A 104 9.72 7.05 4.49
N GLY A 105 9.80 8.37 4.61
CA GLY A 105 9.42 9.08 5.82
C GLY A 105 7.94 8.88 6.20
N PRO A 106 6.99 9.22 5.34
CA PRO A 106 5.57 8.95 5.56
C PRO A 106 5.24 7.49 5.87
N ILE A 107 5.77 6.51 5.12
CA ILE A 107 5.52 5.09 5.35
C ILE A 107 6.02 4.64 6.73
N ILE A 108 7.22 5.05 7.12
CA ILE A 108 7.73 4.74 8.46
C ILE A 108 6.86 5.40 9.54
N ALA A 109 6.47 6.66 9.34
CA ALA A 109 5.65 7.37 10.32
C ALA A 109 4.28 6.71 10.53
N THR A 110 3.57 6.36 9.45
CA THR A 110 2.27 5.65 9.53
C THR A 110 2.41 4.29 10.19
N THR A 111 3.44 3.52 9.83
CA THR A 111 3.74 2.22 10.45
C THR A 111 3.99 2.36 11.96
N LEU A 112 4.81 3.32 12.36
CA LEU A 112 5.11 3.55 13.78
C LEU A 112 3.87 3.96 14.57
N VAL A 113 3.02 4.81 14.01
CA VAL A 113 1.76 5.22 14.64
C VAL A 113 0.85 4.02 14.84
N LEU A 114 0.67 3.17 13.83
CA LEU A 114 -0.17 1.99 13.93
C LEU A 114 0.38 0.98 14.96
N VAL A 115 1.68 0.71 14.92
CA VAL A 115 2.33 -0.17 15.91
C VAL A 115 2.20 0.41 17.33
N ALA A 116 2.41 1.73 17.49
CA ALA A 116 2.27 2.41 18.78
C ALA A 116 0.85 2.35 19.36
N VAL A 117 -0.17 2.23 18.50
CA VAL A 117 -1.56 2.04 18.94
C VAL A 117 -1.84 0.57 19.28
N PHE A 118 -1.46 -0.36 18.40
CA PHE A 118 -1.84 -1.77 18.57
C PHE A 118 -0.98 -2.55 19.59
N VAL A 119 0.31 -2.22 19.75
CA VAL A 119 1.17 -2.89 20.73
C VAL A 119 0.67 -2.72 22.15
N PRO A 120 0.32 -1.52 22.65
CA PRO A 120 -0.28 -1.38 23.99
C PRO A 120 -1.59 -2.15 24.16
N VAL A 121 -2.44 -2.20 23.12
CA VAL A 121 -3.68 -3.00 23.16
C VAL A 121 -3.38 -4.49 23.39
N SER A 122 -2.29 -4.99 22.80
CA SER A 122 -1.85 -6.39 22.99
C SER A 122 -1.38 -6.70 24.42
N MET A 123 -1.03 -5.68 25.19
CA MET A 123 -0.52 -5.79 26.56
C MET A 123 -1.61 -5.62 27.64
N MET A 124 -2.87 -5.40 27.25
CA MET A 124 -3.97 -5.23 28.19
C MET A 124 -4.17 -6.52 29.03
N PRO A 125 -4.38 -6.39 30.35
CA PRO A 125 -4.65 -7.53 31.22
C PRO A 125 -6.08 -8.05 31.10
N GLY A 126 -6.28 -9.29 31.57
CA GLY A 126 -7.60 -9.90 31.70
C GLY A 126 -8.12 -10.54 30.40
N LEU A 127 -9.38 -10.96 30.43
CA LEU A 127 -10.05 -11.65 29.30
C LEU A 127 -10.05 -10.80 28.03
N THR A 128 -10.32 -9.51 28.17
CA THR A 128 -10.32 -8.56 27.05
C THR A 128 -8.96 -8.51 26.38
N GLY A 129 -7.88 -8.39 27.17
CA GLY A 129 -6.53 -8.38 26.65
C GLY A 129 -6.16 -9.70 25.93
N SER A 130 -6.54 -10.84 26.50
CA SER A 130 -6.33 -12.15 25.87
C SER A 130 -6.97 -12.26 24.48
N ILE A 131 -8.20 -11.75 24.35
CA ILE A 131 -8.95 -11.77 23.09
C ILE A 131 -8.30 -10.82 22.06
N TYR A 132 -8.02 -9.58 22.46
CA TYR A 132 -7.49 -8.57 21.53
C TYR A 132 -6.00 -8.71 21.23
N ARG A 133 -5.24 -9.47 22.03
CA ARG A 133 -3.80 -9.64 21.86
C ARG A 133 -3.44 -10.19 20.48
N GLN A 134 -4.08 -11.28 20.07
CA GLN A 134 -3.79 -11.90 18.77
C GLN A 134 -4.21 -10.97 17.63
N PHE A 135 -5.34 -10.30 17.73
CA PHE A 135 -5.82 -9.30 16.78
C PHE A 135 -4.81 -8.16 16.61
N ALA A 136 -4.43 -7.51 17.70
CA ALA A 136 -3.54 -6.36 17.71
C ALA A 136 -2.14 -6.69 17.15
N LEU A 137 -1.59 -7.85 17.55
CA LEU A 137 -0.29 -8.31 17.05
C LEU A 137 -0.36 -8.72 15.58
N THR A 138 -1.47 -9.33 15.14
CA THR A 138 -1.67 -9.68 13.72
C THR A 138 -1.63 -8.43 12.84
N ILE A 139 -2.35 -7.37 13.22
CA ILE A 139 -2.31 -6.10 12.47
C ILE A 139 -0.90 -5.50 12.51
N SER A 140 -0.25 -5.47 13.68
CA SER A 140 1.10 -4.94 13.82
C SER A 140 2.09 -5.65 12.89
N PHE A 141 2.07 -6.97 12.84
CA PHE A 141 2.92 -7.75 11.94
C PHE A 141 2.60 -7.51 10.47
N ALA A 142 1.32 -7.49 10.12
CA ALA A 142 0.90 -7.26 8.74
C ALA A 142 1.35 -5.89 8.23
N VAL A 143 1.19 -4.84 9.04
CA VAL A 143 1.62 -3.48 8.68
C VAL A 143 3.15 -3.37 8.58
N MET A 144 3.90 -4.02 9.48
CA MET A 144 5.36 -4.06 9.41
C MET A 144 5.86 -4.77 8.15
N ILE A 145 5.26 -5.91 7.77
CA ILE A 145 5.61 -6.63 6.55
C ILE A 145 5.25 -5.80 5.33
N SER A 146 4.08 -5.16 5.35
CA SER A 146 3.64 -4.28 4.26
C SER A 146 4.63 -3.15 4.02
N SER A 147 5.01 -2.42 5.06
CA SER A 147 5.97 -1.32 4.91
C SER A 147 7.34 -1.81 4.43
N LEU A 148 7.82 -2.96 4.89
CA LEU A 148 9.04 -3.56 4.37
C LEU A 148 8.92 -3.93 2.89
N ASN A 149 7.78 -4.49 2.49
CA ASN A 149 7.51 -4.85 1.10
C ASN A 149 7.36 -3.61 0.20
N ALA A 150 6.78 -2.53 0.70
CA ALA A 150 6.64 -1.27 -0.04
C ALA A 150 7.99 -0.55 -0.24
N MET A 151 8.97 -0.80 0.65
CA MET A 151 10.31 -0.19 0.58
C MET A 151 11.33 -1.03 -0.24
N THR A 152 10.96 -2.24 -0.67
CA THR A 152 11.86 -3.18 -1.36
C THR A 152 11.49 -3.32 -2.83
#